data_4f1c5dbdf9dd2aff8ec3a7a4ea3c62fb
#
_entry.id   4f1c5dbdf9dd2aff8ec3a7a4ea3c62fb
#
_cell.length_a   1.000
_cell.length_b   1.000
_cell.length_c   1.000
_cell.angle_alpha   90.00
_cell.angle_beta   90.00
_cell.angle_gamma   90.00
#
_symmetry.space_group_name_H-M   'P 1'
#
loop_
_entity.id
_entity.type
_entity.pdbx_description
1 polymer ?
#
loop_
_entity_poly.entity_id
_entity_poly.type
_entity_poly.pdbx_seq_one_letter_code
_entity_poly.pdbx_strand_id
1 'polypeptide(L)'
;MIPILIGISLIVLILIDITPGDPARAVAGATATEEEYQAVREALHLDDPFFKRFFDFITGVLHGDFGTSYITKTDVWKDMCIRFPYTLVLAFASTILSVVIGIPLGMVAAVYQNTWKDYLAIFISLVCTAMPAFWLALMLVQWFAVKVNWFPVSGIASWTGWVLPIISLALGYMASVARLMRSTTLEVIRQDYVVTARAKGLPEPKVLMKHVLKNSLIPVIVSVGSMFGMALGGALITETIFSIPGLGQYSLTGLANRDYPVIQGSVLFLSVLFSLVILLIDIIFAFVDPRIRSQYVRQKKGKRSAHPTDSGKADPALAKGGDM
;
A
#
# COMPACT_ATOMS: atom_id res chain seq x y z
N MET A 1 -0.29 14.81 2.99
CA MET A 1 -1.13 14.22 1.94
C MET A 1 -1.23 15.11 0.69
N ILE A 2 -1.78 16.33 0.77
CA ILE A 2 -1.99 17.20 -0.41
C ILE A 2 -0.73 17.36 -1.29
N PRO A 3 0.45 17.71 -0.75
CA PRO A 3 1.65 17.85 -1.60
C PRO A 3 2.06 16.55 -2.31
N ILE A 4 1.82 15.40 -1.68
CA ILE A 4 2.11 14.08 -2.27
C ILE A 4 1.19 13.81 -3.46
N LEU A 5 -0.10 14.08 -3.32
CA LEU A 5 -1.09 13.87 -4.40
C LEU A 5 -0.81 14.79 -5.59
N ILE A 6 -0.46 16.06 -5.34
CA ILE A 6 -0.05 17.01 -6.36
C ILE A 6 1.22 16.51 -7.06
N GLY A 7 2.22 16.04 -6.29
CA GLY A 7 3.46 15.48 -6.83
C GLY A 7 3.23 14.24 -7.70
N ILE A 8 2.37 13.32 -7.26
CA ILE A 8 2.01 12.11 -8.04
C ILE A 8 1.31 12.51 -9.34
N SER A 9 0.33 13.41 -9.29
CA SER A 9 -0.36 13.89 -10.49
C SER A 9 0.59 14.53 -11.49
N LEU A 10 1.54 15.33 -11.00
CA LEU A 10 2.56 15.96 -11.83
C LEU A 10 3.49 14.90 -12.48
N ILE A 11 3.97 13.94 -11.69
CA ILE A 11 4.83 12.86 -12.19
C ILE A 11 4.10 12.03 -13.25
N VAL A 12 2.84 11.67 -13.01
CA VAL A 12 2.04 10.89 -13.97
C VAL A 12 1.89 11.64 -15.29
N LEU A 13 1.59 12.94 -15.25
CA LEU A 13 1.47 13.74 -16.46
C LEU A 13 2.80 13.84 -17.22
N ILE A 14 3.94 14.02 -16.50
CA ILE A 14 5.28 14.01 -17.09
C ILE A 14 5.57 12.65 -17.75
N LEU A 15 5.28 11.55 -17.07
CA LEU A 15 5.51 10.21 -17.60
C LEU A 15 4.68 9.95 -18.87
N ILE A 16 3.45 10.41 -18.88
CA ILE A 16 2.56 10.33 -20.05
C ILE A 16 3.16 11.10 -21.24
N ASP A 17 3.66 12.30 -21.01
CA ASP A 17 4.25 13.14 -22.07
C ASP A 17 5.58 12.59 -22.61
N ILE A 18 6.40 11.95 -21.76
CA ILE A 18 7.67 11.35 -22.17
C ILE A 18 7.47 9.98 -22.84
N THR A 19 6.36 9.29 -22.53
CA THR A 19 6.11 7.95 -23.05
C THR A 19 5.89 8.01 -24.57
N PRO A 20 6.69 7.28 -25.37
CA PRO A 20 6.56 7.33 -26.84
C PRO A 20 5.21 6.82 -27.30
N GLY A 21 4.56 7.59 -28.19
CA GLY A 21 3.29 7.31 -28.87
C GLY A 21 2.23 8.37 -28.63
N ASP A 22 1.26 8.38 -29.50
CA ASP A 22 0.25 9.41 -29.60
C ASP A 22 -1.14 8.82 -29.31
N PRO A 23 -1.86 9.30 -28.28
CA PRO A 23 -3.23 8.86 -28.00
C PRO A 23 -4.21 9.19 -29.14
N ALA A 24 -3.98 10.28 -29.89
CA ALA A 24 -4.81 10.60 -31.03
C ALA A 24 -4.74 9.50 -32.10
N ARG A 25 -3.58 8.90 -32.33
CA ARG A 25 -3.43 7.75 -33.24
C ARG A 25 -4.13 6.49 -32.69
N ALA A 26 -4.11 6.29 -31.38
CA ALA A 26 -4.81 5.17 -30.75
C ALA A 26 -6.34 5.28 -30.92
N VAL A 27 -6.88 6.51 -30.87
CA VAL A 27 -8.32 6.79 -31.01
C VAL A 27 -8.76 6.85 -32.46
N ALA A 28 -8.01 7.54 -33.33
CA ALA A 28 -8.34 7.71 -34.75
C ALA A 28 -8.14 6.39 -35.53
N GLY A 29 -7.21 5.53 -35.05
CA GLY A 29 -6.85 4.30 -35.75
C GLY A 29 -5.65 4.45 -36.69
N ALA A 30 -5.04 3.30 -37.05
CA ALA A 30 -3.83 3.28 -37.88
C ALA A 30 -4.04 3.75 -39.32
N THR A 31 -5.27 3.69 -39.80
CA THR A 31 -5.65 4.04 -41.19
C THR A 31 -6.32 5.41 -41.32
N ALA A 32 -6.44 6.19 -40.23
CA ALA A 32 -7.06 7.49 -40.23
C ALA A 32 -6.28 8.48 -41.13
N THR A 33 -7.02 9.31 -41.82
CA THR A 33 -6.46 10.41 -42.61
C THR A 33 -5.81 11.45 -41.68
N GLU A 34 -4.93 12.29 -42.23
CA GLU A 34 -4.31 13.36 -41.47
C GLU A 34 -5.32 14.35 -40.89
N GLU A 35 -6.40 14.62 -41.65
CA GLU A 35 -7.49 15.49 -41.19
C GLU A 35 -8.25 14.89 -39.99
N GLU A 36 -8.58 13.61 -40.04
CA GLU A 36 -9.22 12.87 -38.92
C GLU A 36 -8.31 12.82 -37.69
N TYR A 37 -7.02 12.60 -37.90
CA TYR A 37 -6.04 12.60 -36.82
C TYR A 37 -5.96 13.97 -36.14
N GLN A 38 -5.85 15.05 -36.90
CA GLN A 38 -5.79 16.41 -36.35
C GLN A 38 -7.08 16.77 -35.61
N ALA A 39 -8.25 16.40 -36.14
CA ALA A 39 -9.53 16.63 -35.50
C ALA A 39 -9.62 15.91 -34.13
N VAL A 40 -9.13 14.69 -34.05
CA VAL A 40 -9.06 13.94 -32.77
C VAL A 40 -8.07 14.62 -31.83
N ARG A 41 -6.93 15.06 -32.29
CA ARG A 41 -5.90 15.73 -31.50
C ARG A 41 -6.41 17.01 -30.85
N GLU A 42 -7.12 17.84 -31.61
CA GLU A 42 -7.79 19.03 -31.10
C GLU A 42 -8.90 18.68 -30.09
N ALA A 43 -9.75 17.69 -30.41
CA ALA A 43 -10.84 17.26 -29.54
C ALA A 43 -10.36 16.68 -28.18
N LEU A 44 -9.16 16.12 -28.14
CA LEU A 44 -8.54 15.61 -26.92
C LEU A 44 -7.66 16.64 -26.19
N HIS A 45 -7.58 17.87 -26.69
CA HIS A 45 -6.75 18.95 -26.11
C HIS A 45 -5.29 18.58 -25.91
N LEU A 46 -4.71 17.76 -26.81
CA LEU A 46 -3.34 17.25 -26.67
C LEU A 46 -2.29 18.34 -26.95
N ASP A 47 -2.63 19.36 -27.70
CA ASP A 47 -1.75 20.49 -28.06
C ASP A 47 -1.73 21.59 -27.00
N ASP A 48 -2.56 21.48 -25.97
CA ASP A 48 -2.58 22.43 -24.86
C ASP A 48 -1.26 22.41 -24.09
N PRO A 49 -0.75 23.56 -23.60
CA PRO A 49 0.45 23.62 -22.79
C PRO A 49 0.36 22.70 -21.57
N PHE A 50 1.50 22.07 -21.20
CA PHE A 50 1.61 21.14 -20.09
C PHE A 50 0.92 21.64 -18.80
N PHE A 51 1.22 22.87 -18.38
CA PHE A 51 0.64 23.45 -17.17
C PHE A 51 -0.88 23.66 -17.29
N LYS A 52 -1.40 23.98 -18.47
CA LYS A 52 -2.85 24.11 -18.67
C LYS A 52 -3.51 22.74 -18.45
N ARG A 53 -3.04 21.68 -19.08
CA ARG A 53 -3.56 20.31 -18.90
C ARG A 53 -3.47 19.84 -17.45
N PHE A 54 -2.39 20.20 -16.77
CA PHE A 54 -2.23 19.87 -15.34
C PHE A 54 -3.27 20.59 -14.46
N PHE A 55 -3.44 21.90 -14.64
CA PHE A 55 -4.40 22.67 -13.86
C PHE A 55 -5.84 22.29 -14.18
N ASP A 56 -6.15 22.02 -15.44
CA ASP A 56 -7.49 21.58 -15.88
C ASP A 56 -7.83 20.21 -15.25
N PHE A 57 -6.87 19.27 -15.23
CA PHE A 57 -7.05 18.00 -14.54
C PHE A 57 -7.28 18.16 -13.02
N ILE A 58 -6.43 18.93 -12.33
CA ILE A 58 -6.57 19.14 -10.88
C ILE A 58 -7.89 19.84 -10.54
N THR A 59 -8.28 20.84 -11.29
CA THR A 59 -9.56 21.52 -11.07
C THR A 59 -10.75 20.63 -11.37
N GLY A 60 -10.70 19.82 -12.43
CA GLY A 60 -11.69 18.79 -12.72
C GLY A 60 -11.86 17.82 -11.55
N VAL A 61 -10.77 17.24 -11.08
CA VAL A 61 -10.77 16.29 -9.95
C VAL A 61 -11.38 16.91 -8.68
N LEU A 62 -11.10 18.17 -8.38
CA LEU A 62 -11.68 18.87 -7.22
C LEU A 62 -13.21 19.02 -7.33
N HIS A 63 -13.77 19.00 -8.55
CA HIS A 63 -15.21 19.00 -8.79
C HIS A 63 -15.80 17.60 -9.02
N GLY A 64 -14.97 16.55 -8.89
CA GLY A 64 -15.38 15.14 -9.09
C GLY A 64 -15.37 14.71 -10.57
N ASP A 65 -14.83 15.52 -11.46
CA ASP A 65 -14.67 15.21 -12.88
C ASP A 65 -13.25 14.66 -13.13
N PHE A 66 -13.16 13.37 -13.42
CA PHE A 66 -11.92 12.68 -13.79
C PHE A 66 -11.76 12.55 -15.31
N GLY A 67 -12.63 13.19 -16.07
CA GLY A 67 -12.68 13.12 -17.51
C GLY A 67 -13.39 11.87 -18.04
N THR A 68 -13.41 11.77 -19.37
CA THR A 68 -13.98 10.64 -20.11
C THR A 68 -12.88 9.81 -20.77
N SER A 69 -12.98 8.48 -20.68
CA SER A 69 -12.08 7.57 -21.39
C SER A 69 -12.04 7.88 -22.88
N TYR A 70 -10.86 7.94 -23.44
CA TYR A 70 -10.67 8.18 -24.88
C TYR A 70 -11.17 7.01 -25.73
N ILE A 71 -11.10 5.79 -25.19
CA ILE A 71 -11.43 4.54 -25.89
C ILE A 71 -12.90 4.16 -25.67
N THR A 72 -13.33 4.05 -24.40
CA THR A 72 -14.69 3.58 -24.08
C THR A 72 -15.74 4.68 -24.11
N LYS A 73 -15.33 5.95 -24.13
CA LYS A 73 -16.20 7.14 -24.06
C LYS A 73 -17.08 7.17 -22.81
N THR A 74 -16.67 6.44 -21.76
CA THR A 74 -17.36 6.37 -20.46
C THR A 74 -16.72 7.33 -19.46
N ASP A 75 -17.46 7.74 -18.45
CA ASP A 75 -16.98 8.55 -17.33
C ASP A 75 -16.01 7.74 -16.48
N VAL A 76 -14.78 8.26 -16.29
CA VAL A 76 -13.68 7.57 -15.58
C VAL A 76 -14.01 7.38 -14.10
N TRP A 77 -14.66 8.36 -13.45
CA TRP A 77 -15.06 8.25 -12.04
C TRP A 77 -16.04 7.11 -11.82
N LYS A 78 -17.06 7.04 -12.69
CA LYS A 78 -18.07 5.99 -12.62
C LYS A 78 -17.45 4.60 -12.83
N ASP A 79 -16.56 4.48 -13.82
CA ASP A 79 -15.85 3.22 -14.07
C ASP A 79 -14.97 2.79 -12.88
N MET A 80 -14.27 3.74 -12.26
CA MET A 80 -13.47 3.46 -11.06
C MET A 80 -14.34 3.00 -9.89
N CYS A 81 -15.47 3.66 -9.65
CA CYS A 81 -16.40 3.27 -8.59
C CYS A 81 -16.97 1.85 -8.77
N ILE A 82 -17.24 1.43 -10.01
CA ILE A 82 -17.73 0.07 -10.32
C ILE A 82 -16.61 -0.96 -10.08
N ARG A 83 -15.35 -0.62 -10.36
CA ARG A 83 -14.21 -1.54 -10.30
C ARG A 83 -13.55 -1.63 -8.93
N PHE A 84 -13.63 -0.57 -8.14
CA PHE A 84 -13.02 -0.49 -6.82
C PHE A 84 -13.41 -1.64 -5.86
N PRO A 85 -14.68 -2.08 -5.78
CA PRO A 85 -15.05 -3.19 -4.89
C PRO A 85 -14.28 -4.48 -5.16
N TYR A 86 -13.94 -4.78 -6.41
CA TYR A 86 -13.18 -6.00 -6.77
C TYR A 86 -11.75 -5.94 -6.24
N THR A 87 -11.07 -4.81 -6.42
CA THR A 87 -9.73 -4.58 -5.85
C THR A 87 -9.76 -4.62 -4.32
N LEU A 88 -10.79 -4.01 -3.71
CA LEU A 88 -10.95 -4.01 -2.26
C LEU A 88 -11.15 -5.41 -1.69
N VAL A 89 -12.02 -6.22 -2.29
CA VAL A 89 -12.25 -7.62 -1.87
C VAL A 89 -10.96 -8.43 -1.99
N LEU A 90 -10.24 -8.31 -3.10
CA LEU A 90 -8.97 -9.02 -3.31
C LEU A 90 -7.93 -8.62 -2.26
N ALA A 91 -7.70 -7.32 -2.05
CA ALA A 91 -6.75 -6.81 -1.09
C ALA A 91 -7.10 -7.22 0.35
N PHE A 92 -8.36 -7.08 0.73
CA PHE A 92 -8.84 -7.40 2.07
C PHE A 92 -8.76 -8.90 2.38
N ALA A 93 -9.27 -9.75 1.48
CA ALA A 93 -9.26 -11.20 1.67
C ALA A 93 -7.82 -11.76 1.69
N SER A 94 -6.93 -11.26 0.82
CA SER A 94 -5.53 -11.66 0.81
C SER A 94 -4.79 -11.23 2.08
N THR A 95 -5.07 -10.03 2.59
CA THR A 95 -4.50 -9.54 3.84
C THR A 95 -4.98 -10.37 5.03
N ILE A 96 -6.27 -10.66 5.13
CA ILE A 96 -6.81 -11.53 6.19
C ILE A 96 -6.16 -12.90 6.14
N LEU A 97 -6.09 -13.53 4.97
CA LEU A 97 -5.50 -14.85 4.81
C LEU A 97 -4.03 -14.86 5.23
N SER A 98 -3.27 -13.82 4.86
CA SER A 98 -1.87 -13.67 5.25
C SER A 98 -1.67 -13.54 6.77
N VAL A 99 -2.58 -12.83 7.44
CA VAL A 99 -2.59 -12.65 8.90
C VAL A 99 -2.94 -13.95 9.61
N VAL A 100 -4.03 -14.61 9.17
CA VAL A 100 -4.53 -15.85 9.78
C VAL A 100 -3.51 -16.97 9.73
N ILE A 101 -2.70 -17.04 8.66
CA ILE A 101 -1.64 -18.06 8.54
C ILE A 101 -0.31 -17.53 9.08
N GLY A 102 0.07 -16.30 8.79
CA GLY A 102 1.39 -15.76 9.10
C GLY A 102 1.62 -15.54 10.60
N ILE A 103 0.61 -15.08 11.34
CA ILE A 103 0.75 -14.88 12.79
C ILE A 103 1.00 -16.21 13.54
N PRO A 104 0.16 -17.27 13.37
CA PRO A 104 0.43 -18.55 14.01
C PRO A 104 1.76 -19.15 13.57
N LEU A 105 2.10 -19.09 12.28
CA LEU A 105 3.35 -19.61 11.75
C LEU A 105 4.57 -18.95 12.39
N GLY A 106 4.57 -17.61 12.46
CA GLY A 106 5.65 -16.84 13.08
C GLY A 106 5.75 -17.07 14.59
N MET A 107 4.60 -17.17 15.28
CA MET A 107 4.57 -17.46 16.72
C MET A 107 5.11 -18.87 17.04
N VAL A 108 4.71 -19.89 16.26
CA VAL A 108 5.22 -21.25 16.39
C VAL A 108 6.74 -21.28 16.15
N ALA A 109 7.22 -20.60 15.12
CA ALA A 109 8.64 -20.48 14.82
C ALA A 109 9.44 -19.86 15.99
N ALA A 110 8.89 -18.83 16.65
CA ALA A 110 9.54 -18.18 17.79
C ALA A 110 9.55 -19.04 19.06
N VAL A 111 8.40 -19.65 19.39
CA VAL A 111 8.26 -20.49 20.59
C VAL A 111 9.17 -21.73 20.51
N TYR A 112 9.27 -22.32 19.32
CA TYR A 112 10.12 -23.49 19.06
C TYR A 112 11.44 -23.08 18.37
N GLN A 113 12.03 -21.95 18.81
CA GLN A 113 13.31 -21.44 18.27
C GLN A 113 14.38 -22.53 18.21
N ASN A 114 15.14 -22.57 17.11
CA ASN A 114 16.24 -23.53 16.86
C ASN A 114 15.79 -25.00 16.76
N THR A 115 14.49 -25.27 16.56
CA THR A 115 13.99 -26.63 16.29
C THR A 115 13.61 -26.76 14.80
N TRP A 116 13.32 -27.99 14.36
CA TRP A 116 12.87 -28.23 12.98
C TRP A 116 11.62 -27.42 12.56
N LYS A 117 10.72 -27.11 13.53
CA LYS A 117 9.53 -26.29 13.27
C LYS A 117 9.90 -24.86 12.91
N ASP A 118 10.87 -24.29 13.58
CA ASP A 118 11.42 -22.96 13.28
C ASP A 118 12.08 -22.95 11.90
N TYR A 119 12.95 -23.90 11.62
CA TYR A 119 13.61 -24.00 10.31
C TYR A 119 12.62 -24.20 9.16
N LEU A 120 11.59 -25.02 9.36
CA LEU A 120 10.54 -25.22 8.34
C LEU A 120 9.75 -23.95 8.10
N ALA A 121 9.34 -23.22 9.15
CA ALA A 121 8.60 -21.96 8.99
C ALA A 121 9.44 -20.89 8.29
N ILE A 122 10.73 -20.77 8.63
CA ILE A 122 11.66 -19.86 7.94
C ILE A 122 11.83 -20.29 6.46
N PHE A 123 12.03 -21.58 6.20
CA PHE A 123 12.19 -22.11 4.84
C PHE A 123 10.97 -21.78 3.97
N ILE A 124 9.76 -22.08 4.45
CA ILE A 124 8.52 -21.74 3.75
C ILE A 124 8.45 -20.23 3.48
N SER A 125 8.74 -19.41 4.47
CA SER A 125 8.72 -17.95 4.32
C SER A 125 9.75 -17.45 3.31
N LEU A 126 10.94 -18.03 3.27
CA LEU A 126 11.97 -17.68 2.30
C LEU A 126 11.56 -18.07 0.88
N VAL A 127 11.04 -19.28 0.69
CA VAL A 127 10.55 -19.75 -0.61
C VAL A 127 9.43 -18.84 -1.12
N CYS A 128 8.42 -18.56 -0.29
CA CYS A 128 7.31 -17.68 -0.70
C CYS A 128 7.75 -16.25 -1.02
N THR A 129 8.81 -15.73 -0.36
CA THR A 129 9.32 -14.37 -0.63
C THR A 129 10.23 -14.33 -1.85
N ALA A 130 10.98 -15.40 -2.12
CA ALA A 130 11.90 -15.48 -3.25
C ALA A 130 11.16 -15.59 -4.59
N MET A 131 9.91 -16.06 -4.59
CA MET A 131 9.10 -16.19 -5.80
C MET A 131 8.46 -14.86 -6.18
N PRO A 132 8.63 -14.36 -7.41
CA PRO A 132 7.87 -13.22 -7.91
C PRO A 132 6.36 -13.51 -7.86
N ALA A 133 5.55 -12.54 -7.41
CA ALA A 133 4.10 -12.74 -7.22
C ALA A 133 3.38 -13.20 -8.51
N PHE A 134 3.78 -12.66 -9.67
CA PHE A 134 3.21 -13.07 -10.96
C PHE A 134 3.54 -14.51 -11.32
N TRP A 135 4.77 -14.96 -11.03
CA TRP A 135 5.19 -16.34 -11.29
C TRP A 135 4.41 -17.32 -10.41
N LEU A 136 4.25 -17.00 -9.14
CA LEU A 136 3.44 -17.79 -8.20
C LEU A 136 1.98 -17.88 -8.68
N ALA A 137 1.39 -16.77 -9.12
CA ALA A 137 0.04 -16.76 -9.67
C ALA A 137 -0.10 -17.69 -10.89
N LEU A 138 0.85 -17.62 -11.84
CA LEU A 138 0.86 -18.48 -13.02
C LEU A 138 1.06 -19.96 -12.67
N MET A 139 1.92 -20.27 -11.68
CA MET A 139 2.10 -21.64 -11.20
C MET A 139 0.82 -22.20 -10.56
N LEU A 140 0.13 -21.39 -9.75
CA LEU A 140 -1.16 -21.78 -9.16
C LEU A 140 -2.21 -22.04 -10.24
N VAL A 141 -2.31 -21.19 -11.26
CA VAL A 141 -3.19 -21.42 -12.41
C VAL A 141 -2.82 -22.72 -13.12
N GLN A 142 -1.54 -22.90 -13.44
CA GLN A 142 -1.06 -24.08 -14.18
C GLN A 142 -1.36 -25.39 -13.45
N TRP A 143 -1.13 -25.42 -12.12
CA TRP A 143 -1.33 -26.65 -11.36
C TRP A 143 -2.80 -26.88 -11.01
N PHE A 144 -3.49 -25.89 -10.44
CA PHE A 144 -4.81 -26.06 -9.84
C PHE A 144 -5.97 -25.77 -10.79
N ALA A 145 -5.77 -24.91 -11.79
CA ALA A 145 -6.82 -24.63 -12.76
C ALA A 145 -6.67 -25.47 -14.04
N VAL A 146 -5.45 -25.61 -14.60
CA VAL A 146 -5.26 -26.30 -15.86
C VAL A 146 -5.05 -27.81 -15.68
N LYS A 147 -4.14 -28.25 -14.78
CA LYS A 147 -3.82 -29.68 -14.63
C LYS A 147 -4.88 -30.44 -13.81
N VAL A 148 -5.34 -29.87 -12.72
CA VAL A 148 -6.23 -30.54 -11.75
C VAL A 148 -7.70 -30.15 -11.93
N ASN A 149 -7.97 -29.02 -12.61
CA ASN A 149 -9.32 -28.52 -12.90
C ASN A 149 -10.18 -28.24 -11.64
N TRP A 150 -9.55 -27.86 -10.52
CA TRP A 150 -10.28 -27.54 -9.28
C TRP A 150 -10.85 -26.13 -9.27
N PHE A 151 -10.19 -25.19 -9.94
CA PHE A 151 -10.54 -23.78 -9.99
C PHE A 151 -10.61 -23.26 -11.42
N PRO A 152 -11.37 -22.20 -11.71
CA PRO A 152 -11.36 -21.58 -13.03
C PRO A 152 -9.99 -20.95 -13.33
N VAL A 153 -9.60 -20.96 -14.60
CA VAL A 153 -8.35 -20.34 -15.08
C VAL A 153 -8.39 -18.84 -14.92
N SER A 154 -9.54 -18.21 -15.17
CA SER A 154 -9.75 -16.76 -15.09
C SER A 154 -11.21 -16.42 -14.82
N GLY A 155 -11.44 -15.17 -14.37
CA GLY A 155 -12.76 -14.66 -14.09
C GLY A 155 -13.28 -15.03 -12.68
N ILE A 156 -14.23 -14.24 -12.21
CA ILE A 156 -14.79 -14.29 -10.85
C ILE A 156 -16.31 -14.54 -10.85
N ALA A 157 -16.80 -15.23 -11.87
CA ALA A 157 -18.25 -15.56 -11.97
C ALA A 157 -18.75 -16.42 -10.79
N SER A 158 -17.86 -17.18 -10.15
CA SER A 158 -18.14 -17.98 -8.95
C SER A 158 -17.18 -17.62 -7.82
N TRP A 159 -17.53 -17.98 -6.59
CA TRP A 159 -16.66 -17.78 -5.43
C TRP A 159 -15.30 -18.51 -5.57
N THR A 160 -15.26 -19.63 -6.31
CA THR A 160 -14.03 -20.38 -6.57
C THR A 160 -13.03 -19.60 -7.41
N GLY A 161 -13.49 -18.64 -8.23
CA GLY A 161 -12.63 -17.76 -9.02
C GLY A 161 -11.78 -16.81 -8.17
N TRP A 162 -12.16 -16.57 -6.92
CA TRP A 162 -11.40 -15.72 -5.99
C TRP A 162 -10.27 -16.47 -5.27
N VAL A 163 -10.33 -17.81 -5.21
CA VAL A 163 -9.42 -18.61 -4.36
C VAL A 163 -7.96 -18.45 -4.79
N LEU A 164 -7.65 -18.71 -6.06
CA LEU A 164 -6.27 -18.64 -6.55
C LEU A 164 -5.70 -17.21 -6.51
N PRO A 165 -6.42 -16.16 -6.93
CA PRO A 165 -5.97 -14.78 -6.77
C PRO A 165 -5.64 -14.41 -5.32
N ILE A 166 -6.54 -14.73 -4.38
CA ILE A 166 -6.35 -14.46 -2.96
C ILE A 166 -5.12 -15.19 -2.42
N ILE A 167 -4.96 -16.48 -2.72
CA ILE A 167 -3.81 -17.28 -2.27
C ILE A 167 -2.51 -16.72 -2.87
N SER A 168 -2.48 -16.38 -4.16
CA SER A 168 -1.26 -15.89 -4.82
C SER A 168 -0.73 -14.61 -4.18
N LEU A 169 -1.63 -13.69 -3.84
CA LEU A 169 -1.27 -12.44 -3.19
C LEU A 169 -0.95 -12.64 -1.69
N ALA A 170 -1.72 -13.49 -1.02
CA ALA A 170 -1.56 -13.75 0.40
C ALA A 170 -0.25 -14.43 0.77
N LEU A 171 0.29 -15.32 -0.07
CA LEU A 171 1.50 -16.08 0.27
C LEU A 171 2.73 -15.20 0.47
N GLY A 172 2.92 -14.17 -0.37
CA GLY A 172 4.01 -13.22 -0.20
C GLY A 172 3.88 -12.38 1.08
N TYR A 173 2.66 -11.93 1.39
CA TYR A 173 2.37 -11.17 2.59
C TYR A 173 2.46 -12.03 3.85
N MET A 174 1.93 -13.26 3.82
CA MET A 174 2.05 -14.25 4.88
C MET A 174 3.50 -14.48 5.31
N ALA A 175 4.39 -14.65 4.34
CA ALA A 175 5.81 -14.86 4.61
C ALA A 175 6.45 -13.67 5.36
N SER A 176 6.07 -12.45 5.01
CA SER A 176 6.55 -11.23 5.66
C SER A 176 5.96 -11.08 7.06
N VAL A 177 4.65 -11.35 7.23
CA VAL A 177 3.96 -11.37 8.54
C VAL A 177 4.59 -12.41 9.46
N ALA A 178 4.84 -13.63 8.97
CA ALA A 178 5.42 -14.71 9.76
C ALA A 178 6.83 -14.37 10.26
N ARG A 179 7.69 -13.81 9.41
CA ARG A 179 9.05 -13.40 9.83
C ARG A 179 9.02 -12.26 10.84
N LEU A 180 8.17 -11.25 10.62
CA LEU A 180 8.02 -10.15 11.57
C LEU A 180 7.47 -10.64 12.90
N MET A 181 6.42 -11.47 12.88
CA MET A 181 5.83 -12.05 14.08
C MET A 181 6.85 -12.88 14.87
N ARG A 182 7.68 -13.69 14.18
CA ARG A 182 8.77 -14.43 14.80
C ARG A 182 9.76 -13.50 15.49
N SER A 183 10.24 -12.46 14.80
CA SER A 183 11.21 -11.52 15.34
C SER A 183 10.67 -10.80 16.58
N THR A 184 9.48 -10.23 16.49
CA THR A 184 8.86 -9.51 17.61
C THR A 184 8.51 -10.43 18.77
N THR A 185 8.10 -11.68 18.51
CA THR A 185 7.84 -12.67 19.56
C THR A 185 9.12 -13.04 20.30
N LEU A 186 10.25 -13.25 19.59
CA LEU A 186 11.55 -13.54 20.22
C LEU A 186 12.08 -12.39 21.07
N GLU A 187 11.79 -11.16 20.70
CA GLU A 187 12.12 -9.97 21.49
C GLU A 187 11.26 -9.88 22.76
N VAL A 188 9.94 -10.05 22.60
CA VAL A 188 8.98 -9.92 23.69
C VAL A 188 9.11 -11.05 24.72
N ILE A 189 9.38 -12.29 24.30
CA ILE A 189 9.43 -13.46 25.20
C ILE A 189 10.57 -13.36 26.23
N ARG A 190 11.57 -12.52 25.97
CA ARG A 190 12.73 -12.27 26.83
C ARG A 190 12.55 -11.10 27.80
N GLN A 191 11.42 -10.42 27.76
CA GLN A 191 11.15 -9.24 28.58
C GLN A 191 10.88 -9.63 30.05
N ASP A 192 11.29 -8.81 31.01
CA ASP A 192 11.18 -9.05 32.45
C ASP A 192 9.75 -9.33 32.90
N TYR A 193 8.76 -8.70 32.33
CA TYR A 193 7.36 -8.95 32.70
C TYR A 193 6.88 -10.34 32.28
N VAL A 194 7.46 -10.94 31.24
CA VAL A 194 7.17 -12.32 30.82
C VAL A 194 7.82 -13.29 31.78
N VAL A 195 9.09 -13.03 32.20
CA VAL A 195 9.79 -13.80 33.21
C VAL A 195 9.02 -13.77 34.55
N THR A 196 8.54 -12.57 34.93
CA THR A 196 7.73 -12.39 36.14
C THR A 196 6.42 -13.18 36.07
N ALA A 197 5.75 -13.21 34.91
CA ALA A 197 4.52 -13.98 34.73
C ALA A 197 4.76 -15.48 34.89
N ARG A 198 5.87 -16.01 34.39
CA ARG A 198 6.29 -17.41 34.60
C ARG A 198 6.64 -17.70 36.09
N ALA A 199 7.38 -16.80 36.74
CA ALA A 199 7.73 -16.92 38.15
C ALA A 199 6.49 -16.94 39.07
N LYS A 200 5.37 -16.29 38.65
CA LYS A 200 4.08 -16.38 39.36
C LYS A 200 3.31 -17.68 39.12
N GLY A 201 3.88 -18.64 38.40
CA GLY A 201 3.28 -19.96 38.14
C GLY A 201 2.18 -19.98 37.11
N LEU A 202 2.10 -18.97 36.25
CA LEU A 202 1.13 -18.99 35.15
C LEU A 202 1.46 -20.08 34.10
N PRO A 203 0.48 -20.87 33.64
CA PRO A 203 0.73 -21.89 32.62
C PRO A 203 1.20 -21.26 31.31
N GLU A 204 2.14 -21.91 30.63
CA GLU A 204 2.82 -21.38 29.43
C GLU A 204 1.86 -20.91 28.33
N PRO A 205 0.74 -21.61 27.98
CA PRO A 205 -0.21 -21.11 27.00
C PRO A 205 -0.81 -19.75 27.38
N LYS A 206 -1.07 -19.53 28.67
CA LYS A 206 -1.60 -18.24 29.17
C LYS A 206 -0.55 -17.14 29.11
N VAL A 207 0.72 -17.45 29.40
CA VAL A 207 1.86 -16.52 29.25
C VAL A 207 1.98 -16.12 27.77
N LEU A 208 2.01 -17.09 26.86
CA LEU A 208 2.13 -16.85 25.42
C LEU A 208 0.98 -16.02 24.84
N MET A 209 -0.26 -16.38 25.14
CA MET A 209 -1.43 -15.69 24.56
C MET A 209 -1.69 -14.32 25.18
N LYS A 210 -1.53 -14.17 26.50
CA LYS A 210 -1.90 -12.95 27.20
C LYS A 210 -0.77 -11.93 27.30
N HIS A 211 0.47 -12.38 27.48
CA HIS A 211 1.62 -11.51 27.73
C HIS A 211 2.55 -11.38 26.53
N VAL A 212 2.76 -12.44 25.75
CA VAL A 212 3.65 -12.41 24.60
C VAL A 212 2.92 -11.95 23.36
N LEU A 213 1.90 -12.69 22.90
CA LEU A 213 1.18 -12.41 21.64
C LEU A 213 0.67 -10.97 21.59
N LYS A 214 -0.01 -10.51 22.64
CA LYS A 214 -0.58 -9.16 22.69
C LYS A 214 0.44 -8.06 22.42
N ASN A 215 1.65 -8.19 22.97
CA ASN A 215 2.71 -7.20 22.80
C ASN A 215 3.48 -7.36 21.48
N SER A 216 3.65 -8.60 21.01
CA SER A 216 4.28 -8.88 19.72
C SER A 216 3.44 -8.47 18.52
N LEU A 217 2.11 -8.39 18.68
CA LEU A 217 1.19 -7.96 17.62
C LEU A 217 1.30 -6.47 17.26
N ILE A 218 1.79 -5.62 18.15
CA ILE A 218 1.80 -4.16 17.91
C ILE A 218 2.55 -3.80 16.62
N PRO A 219 3.81 -4.20 16.41
CA PRO A 219 4.50 -3.91 15.15
C PRO A 219 3.89 -4.66 13.95
N VAL A 220 3.31 -5.85 14.19
CA VAL A 220 2.68 -6.65 13.13
C VAL A 220 1.44 -5.97 12.58
N ILE A 221 0.58 -5.40 13.43
CA ILE A 221 -0.62 -4.67 13.00
C ILE A 221 -0.25 -3.50 12.09
N VAL A 222 0.78 -2.73 12.43
CA VAL A 222 1.27 -1.62 11.60
C VAL A 222 1.74 -2.11 10.24
N SER A 223 2.54 -3.20 10.23
CA SER A 223 3.04 -3.79 9.00
C SER A 223 1.91 -4.34 8.12
N VAL A 224 0.93 -5.03 8.71
CA VAL A 224 -0.25 -5.56 8.01
C VAL A 224 -1.05 -4.44 7.36
N GLY A 225 -1.23 -3.34 8.08
CA GLY A 225 -1.92 -2.19 7.51
C GLY A 225 -1.19 -1.60 6.31
N SER A 226 0.14 -1.44 6.39
CA SER A 226 0.95 -0.99 5.25
C SER A 226 0.88 -1.97 4.08
N MET A 227 0.88 -3.29 4.35
CA MET A 227 0.69 -4.32 3.32
C MET A 227 -0.68 -4.24 2.66
N PHE A 228 -1.74 -3.97 3.42
CA PHE A 228 -3.08 -3.75 2.87
C PHE A 228 -3.10 -2.53 1.92
N GLY A 229 -2.48 -1.41 2.31
CA GLY A 229 -2.32 -0.26 1.43
C GLY A 229 -1.57 -0.62 0.14
N MET A 230 -0.46 -1.36 0.25
CA MET A 230 0.28 -1.85 -0.91
C MET A 230 -0.54 -2.82 -1.76
N ALA A 231 -1.40 -3.65 -1.17
CA ALA A 231 -2.26 -4.57 -1.90
C ALA A 231 -3.28 -3.85 -2.77
N LEU A 232 -3.81 -2.71 -2.30
CA LEU A 232 -4.72 -1.87 -3.09
C LEU A 232 -4.05 -1.33 -4.36
N GLY A 233 -2.75 -0.95 -4.28
CA GLY A 233 -1.99 -0.47 -5.44
C GLY A 233 -1.30 -1.58 -6.23
N GLY A 234 -1.00 -2.71 -5.59
CA GLY A 234 -0.17 -3.80 -6.14
C GLY A 234 -0.93 -5.02 -6.67
N ALA A 235 -2.25 -5.05 -6.54
CA ALA A 235 -3.08 -6.16 -7.08
C ALA A 235 -3.15 -6.20 -8.61
N LEU A 236 -2.64 -5.17 -9.28
CA LEU A 236 -2.66 -4.90 -10.73
C LEU A 236 -2.27 -6.14 -11.57
N ILE A 237 -1.14 -6.77 -11.26
CA ILE A 237 -0.66 -7.96 -11.99
C ILE A 237 -1.58 -9.17 -11.72
N THR A 238 -1.99 -9.35 -10.46
CA THR A 238 -2.89 -10.44 -10.07
C THR A 238 -4.26 -10.27 -10.73
N GLU A 239 -4.83 -9.06 -10.71
CA GLU A 239 -6.10 -8.76 -11.39
C GLU A 239 -6.02 -9.06 -12.89
N THR A 240 -4.90 -8.72 -13.52
CA THR A 240 -4.69 -8.97 -14.96
C THR A 240 -4.59 -10.47 -15.26
N ILE A 241 -3.78 -11.22 -14.51
CA ILE A 241 -3.60 -12.68 -14.71
C ILE A 241 -4.93 -13.42 -14.57
N PHE A 242 -5.71 -13.07 -13.56
CA PHE A 242 -6.98 -13.73 -13.27
C PHE A 242 -8.20 -13.06 -13.94
N SER A 243 -8.00 -12.04 -14.77
CA SER A 243 -9.06 -11.27 -15.43
C SER A 243 -10.11 -10.74 -14.46
N ILE A 244 -9.67 -10.22 -13.32
CA ILE A 244 -10.53 -9.56 -12.33
C ILE A 244 -10.74 -8.11 -12.80
N PRO A 245 -11.98 -7.64 -12.97
CA PRO A 245 -12.26 -6.29 -13.46
C PRO A 245 -12.06 -5.23 -12.36
N GLY A 246 -10.85 -5.18 -11.78
CA GLY A 246 -10.47 -4.25 -10.73
C GLY A 246 -9.83 -2.97 -11.26
N LEU A 247 -9.45 -2.08 -10.32
CA LEU A 247 -8.80 -0.80 -10.64
C LEU A 247 -7.39 -0.97 -11.24
N GLY A 248 -6.66 -1.97 -10.78
CA GLY A 248 -5.33 -2.24 -11.30
C GLY A 248 -5.37 -2.69 -12.76
N GLN A 249 -6.25 -3.63 -13.11
CA GLN A 249 -6.46 -4.04 -14.49
C GLN A 249 -6.93 -2.84 -15.35
N TYR A 250 -7.82 -2.00 -14.85
CA TYR A 250 -8.31 -0.81 -15.53
C TYR A 250 -7.18 0.17 -15.84
N SER A 251 -6.32 0.42 -14.86
CA SER A 251 -5.14 1.27 -15.00
C SER A 251 -4.16 0.75 -16.06
N LEU A 252 -3.87 -0.58 -16.06
CA LEU A 252 -3.03 -1.22 -17.08
C LEU A 252 -3.63 -1.19 -18.47
N THR A 253 -4.93 -1.41 -18.58
CA THR A 253 -5.65 -1.30 -19.86
C THR A 253 -5.58 0.12 -20.39
N GLY A 254 -5.77 1.12 -19.52
CA GLY A 254 -5.57 2.52 -19.87
C GLY A 254 -4.15 2.80 -20.38
N LEU A 255 -3.15 2.26 -19.71
CA LEU A 255 -1.75 2.43 -20.12
C LEU A 255 -1.47 1.78 -21.48
N ALA A 256 -1.95 0.57 -21.71
CA ALA A 256 -1.78 -0.14 -22.98
C ALA A 256 -2.44 0.59 -24.16
N ASN A 257 -3.60 1.21 -23.91
CA ASN A 257 -4.37 1.94 -24.90
C ASN A 257 -4.06 3.45 -24.95
N ARG A 258 -3.16 3.95 -24.12
CA ARG A 258 -2.81 5.38 -24.00
C ARG A 258 -4.01 6.27 -23.68
N ASP A 259 -4.88 5.76 -22.86
CA ASP A 259 -6.07 6.44 -22.37
C ASP A 259 -5.70 7.33 -21.16
N TYR A 260 -5.29 8.56 -21.45
CA TYR A 260 -4.73 9.47 -20.45
C TYR A 260 -5.67 9.75 -19.27
N PRO A 261 -6.97 10.05 -19.47
CA PRO A 261 -7.88 10.24 -18.35
C PRO A 261 -7.97 9.00 -17.43
N VAL A 262 -7.97 7.79 -18.01
CA VAL A 262 -7.99 6.53 -17.27
C VAL A 262 -6.71 6.36 -16.44
N ILE A 263 -5.54 6.64 -17.03
CA ILE A 263 -4.26 6.51 -16.31
C ILE A 263 -4.19 7.50 -15.15
N GLN A 264 -4.42 8.79 -15.45
CA GLN A 264 -4.34 9.87 -14.46
C GLN A 264 -5.36 9.66 -13.33
N GLY A 265 -6.61 9.40 -13.68
CA GLY A 265 -7.70 9.18 -12.74
C GLY A 265 -7.44 7.98 -11.84
N SER A 266 -7.08 6.81 -12.41
CA SER A 266 -6.88 5.58 -11.63
C SER A 266 -5.65 5.66 -10.73
N VAL A 267 -4.52 6.22 -11.18
CA VAL A 267 -3.32 6.38 -10.35
C VAL A 267 -3.56 7.37 -9.22
N LEU A 268 -4.22 8.50 -9.49
CA LEU A 268 -4.56 9.46 -8.45
C LEU A 268 -5.54 8.86 -7.43
N PHE A 269 -6.57 8.16 -7.88
CA PHE A 269 -7.55 7.50 -7.01
C PHE A 269 -6.89 6.45 -6.09
N LEU A 270 -6.06 5.57 -6.65
CA LEU A 270 -5.29 4.59 -5.88
C LEU A 270 -4.34 5.27 -4.88
N SER A 271 -3.73 6.39 -5.25
CA SER A 271 -2.84 7.17 -4.37
C SER A 271 -3.59 7.81 -3.20
N VAL A 272 -4.80 8.32 -3.45
CA VAL A 272 -5.69 8.83 -2.39
C VAL A 272 -6.08 7.70 -1.45
N LEU A 273 -6.53 6.56 -1.97
CA LEU A 273 -6.87 5.39 -1.16
C LEU A 273 -5.70 4.90 -0.32
N PHE A 274 -4.52 4.74 -0.91
CA PHE A 274 -3.31 4.37 -0.19
C PHE A 274 -3.00 5.34 0.95
N SER A 275 -3.06 6.64 0.66
CA SER A 275 -2.81 7.68 1.66
C SER A 275 -3.84 7.67 2.80
N LEU A 276 -5.13 7.40 2.48
CA LEU A 276 -6.19 7.27 3.50
C LEU A 276 -5.98 6.02 4.36
N VAL A 277 -5.58 4.90 3.77
CA VAL A 277 -5.27 3.68 4.51
C VAL A 277 -4.10 3.91 5.47
N ILE A 278 -3.00 4.52 5.01
CA ILE A 278 -1.86 4.84 5.87
C ILE A 278 -2.29 5.78 7.00
N LEU A 279 -3.06 6.83 6.71
CA LEU A 279 -3.58 7.72 7.75
C LEU A 279 -4.45 6.98 8.77
N LEU A 280 -5.31 6.08 8.32
CA LEU A 280 -6.14 5.25 9.21
C LEU A 280 -5.28 4.37 10.12
N ILE A 281 -4.22 3.77 9.56
CA ILE A 281 -3.26 2.95 10.32
C ILE A 281 -2.54 3.78 11.36
N ASP A 282 -2.06 4.98 11.00
CA ASP A 282 -1.39 5.88 11.92
C ASP A 282 -2.31 6.29 13.09
N ILE A 283 -3.59 6.53 12.78
CA ILE A 283 -4.61 6.81 13.80
C ILE A 283 -4.82 5.60 14.71
N ILE A 284 -5.02 4.41 14.15
CA ILE A 284 -5.18 3.16 14.93
C ILE A 284 -3.96 2.94 15.82
N PHE A 285 -2.75 3.13 15.27
CA PHE A 285 -1.51 2.96 16.00
C PHE A 285 -1.37 3.96 17.16
N ALA A 286 -1.76 5.21 16.96
CA ALA A 286 -1.78 6.22 18.03
C ALA A 286 -2.74 5.85 19.19
N PHE A 287 -3.80 5.06 18.92
CA PHE A 287 -4.69 4.52 19.96
C PHE A 287 -4.13 3.25 20.61
N VAL A 288 -3.44 2.39 19.87
CA VAL A 288 -2.92 1.10 20.37
C VAL A 288 -1.66 1.29 21.21
N ASP A 289 -0.77 2.24 20.85
CA ASP A 289 0.44 2.54 21.62
C ASP A 289 0.39 3.91 22.31
N PRO A 290 0.01 3.95 23.60
CA PRO A 290 -0.04 5.20 24.36
C PRO A 290 1.34 5.85 24.59
N ARG A 291 2.44 5.15 24.37
CA ARG A 291 3.81 5.69 24.55
C ARG A 291 4.11 6.75 23.48
N ILE A 292 3.61 6.61 22.28
CA ILE A 292 3.76 7.59 21.19
C ILE A 292 3.08 8.92 21.57
N ARG A 293 1.93 8.86 22.24
CA ARG A 293 1.21 10.04 22.70
C ARG A 293 2.06 10.88 23.67
N SER A 294 2.88 10.24 24.50
CA SER A 294 3.77 10.92 25.45
C SER A 294 4.95 11.63 24.76
N GLN A 295 5.46 11.10 23.65
CA GLN A 295 6.55 11.72 22.87
C GLN A 295 6.07 12.98 22.12
N TYR A 296 4.89 12.96 21.54
CA TYR A 296 4.30 14.15 20.89
C TYR A 296 4.00 15.27 21.90
N VAL A 297 3.55 14.94 23.10
CA VAL A 297 3.31 15.92 24.17
C VAL A 297 4.61 16.54 24.65
N ARG A 298 5.69 15.74 24.73
CA ARG A 298 7.02 16.21 25.18
C ARG A 298 7.69 17.13 24.16
N GLN A 299 7.57 16.84 22.86
CA GLN A 299 8.05 17.74 21.79
C GLN A 299 7.31 19.09 21.77
N LYS A 300 6.00 19.07 22.02
CA LYS A 300 5.19 20.30 22.09
C LYS A 300 5.53 21.17 23.30
N LYS A 301 5.93 20.57 24.44
CA LYS A 301 6.43 21.29 25.62
C LYS A 301 7.84 21.83 25.39
N GLY A 302 8.74 21.07 24.76
CA GLY A 302 10.10 21.54 24.46
C GLY A 302 10.15 22.73 23.51
N LYS A 303 9.25 22.82 22.53
CA LYS A 303 9.13 24.00 21.64
C LYS A 303 8.52 25.24 22.32
N ARG A 304 7.77 25.06 23.41
CA ARG A 304 7.21 26.20 24.17
C ARG A 304 8.18 26.81 25.20
N SER A 305 9.19 26.05 25.64
CA SER A 305 10.21 26.55 26.58
C SER A 305 11.43 27.18 25.90
N ALA A 306 11.53 27.13 24.57
CA ALA A 306 12.55 27.85 23.80
C ALA A 306 12.04 29.19 23.28
N HIS A 307 11.46 30.02 24.18
CA HIS A 307 11.33 31.43 23.93
C HIS A 307 12.64 32.12 24.42
N PRO A 308 13.29 32.95 23.62
CA PRO A 308 14.48 33.65 24.04
C PRO A 308 14.09 34.65 25.11
N THR A 309 14.49 34.40 26.34
CA THR A 309 14.49 35.44 27.37
C THR A 309 15.61 36.40 27.01
N ASP A 310 15.16 37.57 26.57
CA ASP A 310 15.73 38.89 26.78
C ASP A 310 17.24 38.97 27.09
N SER A 311 18.02 39.09 26.03
CA SER A 311 19.41 39.57 26.10
C SER A 311 19.41 41.10 26.06
N GLY A 312 19.36 41.73 27.23
CA GLY A 312 19.41 43.19 27.25
C GLY A 312 19.41 43.80 28.61
N LYS A 313 20.38 43.50 29.47
CA LYS A 313 20.88 44.42 30.47
C LYS A 313 22.32 44.11 30.73
N ALA A 314 23.21 44.79 29.99
CA ALA A 314 24.59 44.97 30.38
C ALA A 314 24.63 45.84 31.65
N ASP A 315 25.20 45.31 32.71
CA ASP A 315 25.45 45.97 33.96
C ASP A 315 26.71 46.86 33.80
N PRO A 316 26.65 48.21 33.94
CA PRO A 316 27.79 49.08 33.70
C PRO A 316 28.74 49.22 34.90
N ALA A 317 28.78 48.28 35.86
CA ALA A 317 29.48 48.46 37.13
C ALA A 317 30.88 47.82 37.27
N LEU A 318 31.51 47.29 36.21
CA LEU A 318 32.86 46.67 36.28
C LEU A 318 33.94 47.32 35.37
N ALA A 319 33.87 48.63 35.23
CA ALA A 319 34.95 49.38 34.55
C ALA A 319 35.50 50.42 35.54
N LYS A 320 36.20 50.00 36.62
CA LYS A 320 37.18 50.81 37.35
C LYS A 320 37.95 49.91 38.34
N GLY A 321 39.28 49.86 38.11
CA GLY A 321 40.18 49.44 39.19
C GLY A 321 41.25 48.43 38.72
N GLY A 322 42.42 48.93 38.43
CA GLY A 322 43.59 48.09 38.31
C GLY A 322 44.81 48.71 37.63
N ASP A 323 45.22 49.93 38.02
CA ASP A 323 46.62 50.32 37.98
C ASP A 323 47.26 49.81 39.27
N MET A 324 48.27 48.93 39.14
CA MET A 324 49.55 48.86 39.80
C MET A 324 50.20 47.52 39.49
#